data_1ceafff91dc711a6aaab32cb00481717
#
_entry.id   1ceafff91dc711a6aaab32cb00481717
#
_cell.length_a   1.000
_cell.length_b   1.000
_cell.length_c   1.000
_cell.angle_alpha   90.00
_cell.angle_beta   90.00
_cell.angle_gamma   90.00
#
_symmetry.space_group_name_H-M   'P 1'
#
loop_
_entity.id
_entity.type
_entity.pdbx_description
1 polymer ?
#
loop_
_entity_poly.entity_id
_entity_poly.type
_entity_poly.pdbx_seq_one_letter_code
_entity_poly.pdbx_strand_id
1 'polypeptide(L)'
;YYYQCSIPIKDLTLMSRINDVKLRLEWRSRVIDHEGDMEGSGGIERYLKLCKKLKLNIDYVKSCEGILPATRYAVDAYVIFVRERSLLEAIASSLTEMYAPAIHRERIAGFIKHYEWADESALSYFKQRLNEAPKDANFGRAWVIENARTRSEQEAVLNAVNFKTDCLWAQLDALYYSYVKPGYIPPGAFDPYKCK
;
A
#
# COMPACT_ATOMS: atom_id res chain seq x y z
N TYR A 1 5.93 -0.06 6.65
CA TYR A 1 5.13 0.79 7.54
C TYR A 1 4.86 2.16 6.91
N TYR A 2 5.87 2.85 6.37
CA TYR A 2 5.71 4.14 5.70
C TYR A 2 4.65 4.12 4.58
N TYR A 3 4.68 3.08 3.74
CA TYR A 3 3.66 2.89 2.71
C TYR A 3 2.26 2.74 3.33
N GLN A 4 2.11 1.95 4.39
CA GLN A 4 0.80 1.73 5.04
C GLN A 4 0.20 3.03 5.60
N CYS A 5 1.02 3.87 6.23
CA CYS A 5 0.58 5.17 6.75
C CYS A 5 0.29 6.20 5.65
N SER A 6 0.92 6.05 4.47
CA SER A 6 0.73 6.97 3.34
C SER A 6 -0.56 6.70 2.55
N ILE A 7 -1.10 5.46 2.61
CA ILE A 7 -2.34 5.11 1.90
C ILE A 7 -3.55 5.93 2.37
N PRO A 8 -3.89 6.01 3.66
CA PRO A 8 -5.02 6.83 4.09
C PRO A 8 -4.79 8.32 3.80
N ILE A 9 -3.56 8.83 3.90
CA ILE A 9 -3.23 10.23 3.53
C ILE A 9 -3.55 10.47 2.04
N LYS A 10 -3.14 9.56 1.17
CA LYS A 10 -3.45 9.58 -0.25
C LYS A 10 -4.97 9.57 -0.48
N ASP A 11 -5.72 8.72 0.24
CA ASP A 11 -7.17 8.60 0.10
C ASP A 11 -7.91 9.84 0.62
N LEU A 12 -7.47 10.45 1.72
CA LEU A 12 -7.97 11.74 2.22
C LEU A 12 -7.73 12.86 1.21
N THR A 13 -6.54 12.90 0.60
CA THR A 13 -6.20 13.86 -0.45
C THR A 13 -7.14 13.71 -1.66
N LEU A 14 -7.46 12.49 -2.05
CA LEU A 14 -8.42 12.20 -3.10
C LEU A 14 -9.83 12.64 -2.72
N MET A 15 -10.28 12.25 -1.52
CA MET A 15 -11.62 12.60 -1.01
C MET A 15 -11.89 14.10 -0.99
N SER A 16 -10.89 14.92 -0.69
CA SER A 16 -11.02 16.39 -0.67
C SER A 16 -11.40 16.99 -2.03
N ARG A 17 -11.22 16.24 -3.13
CA ARG A 17 -11.48 16.64 -4.50
C ARG A 17 -12.78 16.06 -5.07
N ILE A 18 -13.45 15.16 -4.33
CA ILE A 18 -14.67 14.49 -4.76
C ILE A 18 -15.90 15.28 -4.29
N ASN A 19 -16.72 15.78 -5.22
CA ASN A 19 -17.97 16.47 -4.91
C ASN A 19 -19.13 15.47 -4.66
N ASP A 20 -19.10 14.30 -5.31
CA ASP A 20 -20.12 13.28 -5.16
C ASP A 20 -20.03 12.58 -3.81
N VAL A 21 -21.12 12.62 -3.04
CA VAL A 21 -21.18 12.06 -1.67
C VAL A 21 -21.03 10.54 -1.68
N LYS A 22 -21.63 9.85 -2.66
CA LYS A 22 -21.58 8.39 -2.76
C LYS A 22 -20.15 7.92 -3.01
N LEU A 23 -19.45 8.57 -3.92
CA LEU A 23 -18.05 8.29 -4.22
C LEU A 23 -17.14 8.59 -3.00
N ARG A 24 -17.41 9.69 -2.25
CA ARG A 24 -16.66 9.99 -1.03
C ARG A 24 -16.85 8.94 0.07
N LEU A 25 -18.05 8.39 0.20
CA LEU A 25 -18.33 7.34 1.20
C LEU A 25 -17.53 6.07 0.93
N GLU A 26 -17.37 5.69 -0.34
CA GLU A 26 -16.50 4.56 -0.72
C GLU A 26 -15.04 4.81 -0.37
N TRP A 27 -14.52 6.02 -0.64
CA TRP A 27 -13.15 6.36 -0.27
C TRP A 27 -12.96 6.49 1.24
N ARG A 28 -13.96 6.98 1.97
CA ARG A 28 -13.97 6.99 3.44
C ARG A 28 -13.85 5.57 4.00
N SER A 29 -14.53 4.59 3.41
CA SER A 29 -14.41 3.19 3.82
C SER A 29 -12.95 2.72 3.77
N ARG A 30 -12.21 3.07 2.71
CA ARG A 30 -10.78 2.72 2.57
C ARG A 30 -9.89 3.35 3.65
N VAL A 31 -10.17 4.60 4.02
CA VAL A 31 -9.47 5.25 5.14
C VAL A 31 -9.70 4.48 6.44
N ILE A 32 -10.97 4.12 6.71
CA ILE A 32 -11.35 3.34 7.89
C ILE A 32 -10.68 1.95 7.89
N ASP A 33 -10.60 1.28 6.74
CA ASP A 33 -9.93 -0.02 6.61
C ASP A 33 -8.45 0.05 7.04
N HIS A 34 -7.78 1.18 6.79
CA HIS A 34 -6.38 1.38 7.18
C HIS A 34 -6.20 1.96 8.58
N GLU A 35 -6.94 3.00 8.94
CA GLU A 35 -6.77 3.70 10.23
C GLU A 35 -7.61 3.08 11.35
N GLY A 36 -8.76 2.48 10.98
CA GLY A 36 -9.79 2.03 11.91
C GLY A 36 -10.86 3.09 12.13
N ASP A 37 -11.96 2.68 12.70
CA ASP A 37 -13.04 3.53 13.21
C ASP A 37 -12.83 3.88 14.70
N MET A 38 -11.93 3.16 15.35
CA MET A 38 -11.44 3.40 16.71
C MET A 38 -9.94 3.08 16.79
N GLU A 39 -9.28 3.60 17.81
CA GLU A 39 -7.86 3.35 18.04
C GLU A 39 -7.56 1.84 18.12
N GLY A 40 -6.55 1.40 17.38
CA GLY A 40 -6.07 0.01 17.39
C GLY A 40 -6.85 -0.97 16.49
N SER A 41 -7.83 -0.52 15.71
CA SER A 41 -8.68 -1.41 14.91
C SER A 41 -8.28 -1.56 13.44
N GLY A 42 -7.55 -0.60 12.87
CA GLY A 42 -7.24 -0.52 11.44
C GLY A 42 -6.10 -1.41 10.94
N GLY A 43 -5.90 -1.39 9.64
CA GLY A 43 -4.85 -2.13 8.94
C GLY A 43 -3.43 -1.76 9.40
N ILE A 44 -3.20 -0.48 9.72
CA ILE A 44 -1.91 -0.01 10.26
C ILE A 44 -1.57 -0.73 11.56
N GLU A 45 -2.52 -0.83 12.49
CA GLU A 45 -2.29 -1.51 13.76
C GLU A 45 -2.14 -3.02 13.56
N ARG A 46 -2.91 -3.63 12.66
CA ARG A 46 -2.71 -5.04 12.28
C ARG A 46 -1.30 -5.28 11.71
N TYR A 47 -0.77 -4.33 10.92
CA TYR A 47 0.60 -4.42 10.42
C TYR A 47 1.64 -4.30 11.55
N LEU A 48 1.42 -3.44 12.54
CA LEU A 48 2.29 -3.33 13.72
C LEU A 48 2.29 -4.61 14.58
N LYS A 49 1.20 -5.40 14.59
CA LYS A 49 1.20 -6.73 15.25
C LYS A 49 2.23 -7.67 14.62
N LEU A 50 2.35 -7.67 13.29
CA LEU A 50 3.43 -8.40 12.60
C LEU A 50 4.80 -7.92 13.05
N CYS A 51 5.03 -6.61 13.11
CA CYS A 51 6.30 -6.04 13.55
C CYS A 51 6.66 -6.48 15.00
N LYS A 52 5.67 -6.49 15.90
CA LYS A 52 5.82 -6.99 17.28
C LYS A 52 6.21 -8.47 17.31
N LYS A 53 5.57 -9.30 16.47
CA LYS A 53 5.92 -10.74 16.36
C LYS A 53 7.35 -10.95 15.87
N LEU A 54 7.82 -10.10 14.97
CA LEU A 54 9.21 -10.09 14.49
C LEU A 54 10.20 -9.49 15.52
N LYS A 55 9.72 -9.11 16.72
CA LYS A 55 10.51 -8.46 17.78
C LYS A 55 11.21 -7.18 17.33
N LEU A 56 10.63 -6.46 16.37
CA LEU A 56 11.14 -5.16 15.93
C LEU A 56 10.83 -4.10 16.99
N ASN A 57 11.75 -3.14 17.16
CA ASN A 57 11.50 -1.96 17.97
C ASN A 57 10.41 -1.11 17.29
N ILE A 58 9.25 -1.00 17.91
CA ILE A 58 8.06 -0.36 17.33
C ILE A 58 8.26 1.16 17.15
N ASP A 59 8.97 1.82 18.06
CA ASP A 59 9.25 3.24 17.96
C ASP A 59 10.18 3.52 16.77
N TYR A 60 11.19 2.67 16.56
CA TYR A 60 12.05 2.74 15.39
C TYR A 60 11.27 2.46 14.09
N VAL A 61 10.34 1.48 14.08
CA VAL A 61 9.46 1.24 12.91
C VAL A 61 8.60 2.48 12.62
N LYS A 62 8.03 3.09 13.66
CA LYS A 62 7.17 4.28 13.54
C LYS A 62 7.95 5.53 13.11
N SER A 63 9.19 5.68 13.52
CA SER A 63 10.03 6.82 13.13
C SER A 63 10.38 6.80 11.63
N CYS A 64 10.35 5.64 10.99
CA CYS A 64 10.79 5.45 9.60
C CYS A 64 12.24 5.92 9.33
N GLU A 65 13.10 6.02 10.36
CA GLU A 65 14.50 6.45 10.20
C GLU A 65 15.28 5.55 9.24
N GLY A 66 15.09 4.24 9.34
CA GLY A 66 15.81 3.25 8.53
C GLY A 66 15.17 2.92 7.19
N ILE A 67 14.21 3.70 6.70
CA ILE A 67 13.57 3.43 5.42
C ILE A 67 14.56 3.56 4.26
N LEU A 68 14.48 2.65 3.28
CA LEU A 68 15.22 2.79 2.03
C LEU A 68 14.80 4.06 1.29
N PRO A 69 15.74 4.92 0.84
CA PRO A 69 15.41 6.16 0.12
C PRO A 69 14.50 5.92 -1.09
N ALA A 70 14.76 4.90 -1.90
CA ALA A 70 13.93 4.58 -3.07
C ALA A 70 12.50 4.17 -2.68
N THR A 71 12.31 3.48 -1.54
CA THR A 71 10.98 3.18 -1.01
C THR A 71 10.25 4.47 -0.63
N ARG A 72 10.92 5.39 0.06
CA ARG A 72 10.35 6.71 0.40
C ARG A 72 9.92 7.46 -0.86
N TYR A 73 10.82 7.62 -1.82
CA TYR A 73 10.54 8.34 -3.06
C TYR A 73 9.39 7.74 -3.86
N ALA A 74 9.31 6.42 -3.98
CA ALA A 74 8.23 5.75 -4.69
C ALA A 74 6.87 5.97 -4.01
N VAL A 75 6.82 5.94 -2.68
CA VAL A 75 5.60 6.19 -1.92
C VAL A 75 5.17 7.65 -2.03
N ASP A 76 6.10 8.59 -1.85
CA ASP A 76 5.84 10.03 -1.97
C ASP A 76 5.36 10.39 -3.38
N ALA A 77 6.00 9.84 -4.42
CA ALA A 77 5.59 10.02 -5.81
C ALA A 77 4.15 9.56 -6.03
N TYR A 78 3.73 8.45 -5.42
CA TYR A 78 2.36 7.98 -5.53
C TYR A 78 1.35 8.91 -4.84
N VAL A 79 1.67 9.41 -3.65
CA VAL A 79 0.81 10.39 -2.95
C VAL A 79 0.68 11.68 -3.77
N ILE A 80 1.80 12.18 -4.31
CA ILE A 80 1.81 13.37 -5.16
C ILE A 80 0.99 13.14 -6.44
N PHE A 81 1.16 11.99 -7.08
CA PHE A 81 0.38 11.62 -8.27
C PHE A 81 -1.13 11.71 -8.00
N VAL A 82 -1.61 11.09 -6.93
CA VAL A 82 -3.03 11.11 -6.57
C VAL A 82 -3.52 12.53 -6.23
N ARG A 83 -2.67 13.36 -5.64
CA ARG A 83 -2.99 14.76 -5.32
C ARG A 83 -3.14 15.64 -6.57
N GLU A 84 -2.28 15.44 -7.58
CA GLU A 84 -2.11 16.39 -8.67
C GLU A 84 -2.76 15.97 -9.99
N ARG A 85 -2.95 14.66 -10.21
CA ARG A 85 -3.58 14.16 -11.44
C ARG A 85 -5.09 14.29 -11.41
N SER A 86 -5.73 14.10 -12.58
CA SER A 86 -7.19 14.11 -12.69
C SER A 86 -7.83 13.09 -11.72
N LEU A 87 -9.10 13.32 -11.38
CA LEU A 87 -9.82 12.37 -10.52
C LEU A 87 -9.86 10.97 -11.13
N LEU A 88 -9.99 10.88 -12.46
CA LEU A 88 -9.99 9.61 -13.19
C LEU A 88 -8.66 8.87 -13.05
N GLU A 89 -7.52 9.56 -13.26
CA GLU A 89 -6.19 8.97 -13.11
C GLU A 89 -5.92 8.56 -11.65
N ALA A 90 -6.30 9.41 -10.70
CA ALA A 90 -6.11 9.15 -9.28
C ALA A 90 -6.86 7.88 -8.83
N ILE A 91 -8.13 7.70 -9.26
CA ILE A 91 -8.91 6.51 -8.99
C ILE A 91 -8.35 5.30 -9.74
N ALA A 92 -7.99 5.46 -11.02
CA ALA A 92 -7.44 4.38 -11.85
C ALA A 92 -6.14 3.82 -11.28
N SER A 93 -5.26 4.65 -10.69
CA SER A 93 -4.03 4.19 -10.06
C SER A 93 -4.25 3.20 -8.92
N SER A 94 -5.44 3.19 -8.30
CA SER A 94 -5.79 2.21 -7.27
C SER A 94 -6.17 0.83 -7.80
N LEU A 95 -6.35 0.65 -9.12
CA LEU A 95 -6.77 -0.61 -9.73
C LEU A 95 -5.73 -1.74 -9.60
N THR A 96 -4.50 -1.44 -9.23
CA THR A 96 -3.52 -2.46 -8.83
C THR A 96 -4.01 -3.35 -7.68
N GLU A 97 -4.99 -2.88 -6.89
CA GLU A 97 -5.65 -3.68 -5.86
C GLU A 97 -6.35 -4.94 -6.41
N MET A 98 -6.66 -5.01 -7.69
CA MET A 98 -7.20 -6.23 -8.33
C MET A 98 -6.29 -7.44 -8.17
N TYR A 99 -4.99 -7.23 -8.06
CA TYR A 99 -3.99 -8.29 -7.90
C TYR A 99 -3.69 -8.63 -6.44
N ALA A 100 -4.07 -7.76 -5.51
CA ALA A 100 -3.76 -7.90 -4.09
C ALA A 100 -4.23 -9.24 -3.48
N PRO A 101 -5.43 -9.79 -3.79
CA PRO A 101 -5.86 -11.06 -3.23
C PRO A 101 -4.97 -12.24 -3.62
N ALA A 102 -4.49 -12.30 -4.86
CA ALA A 102 -3.58 -13.35 -5.30
C ALA A 102 -2.24 -13.26 -4.58
N ILE A 103 -1.66 -12.06 -4.55
CA ILE A 103 -0.39 -11.76 -3.87
C ILE A 103 -0.48 -12.07 -2.36
N HIS A 104 -1.59 -11.69 -1.70
CA HIS A 104 -1.76 -11.95 -0.28
C HIS A 104 -1.93 -13.43 0.03
N ARG A 105 -2.66 -14.21 -0.80
CA ARG A 105 -2.75 -15.67 -0.64
C ARG A 105 -1.39 -16.34 -0.73
N GLU A 106 -0.60 -15.99 -1.74
CA GLU A 106 0.74 -16.53 -1.92
C GLU A 106 1.65 -16.16 -0.74
N ARG A 107 1.62 -14.92 -0.31
CA ARG A 107 2.39 -14.43 0.84
C ARG A 107 2.02 -15.13 2.14
N ILE A 108 0.73 -15.29 2.43
CA ILE A 108 0.23 -16.03 3.61
C ILE A 108 0.73 -17.48 3.57
N ALA A 109 0.57 -18.16 2.43
CA ALA A 109 1.04 -19.53 2.26
C ALA A 109 2.57 -19.65 2.45
N GLY A 110 3.33 -18.70 1.91
CA GLY A 110 4.78 -18.63 2.09
C GLY A 110 5.18 -18.43 3.56
N PHE A 111 4.50 -17.51 4.27
CA PHE A 111 4.77 -17.29 5.69
C PHE A 111 4.50 -18.54 6.53
N ILE A 112 3.34 -19.16 6.36
CA ILE A 112 2.98 -20.39 7.11
C ILE A 112 3.97 -21.52 6.82
N LYS A 113 4.42 -21.65 5.59
CA LYS A 113 5.35 -22.72 5.18
C LYS A 113 6.76 -22.54 5.75
N HIS A 114 7.24 -21.31 5.89
CA HIS A 114 8.66 -21.05 6.13
C HIS A 114 8.98 -20.41 7.48
N TYR A 115 7.97 -19.97 8.26
CA TYR A 115 8.21 -19.23 9.49
C TYR A 115 7.27 -19.66 10.63
N GLU A 116 7.85 -20.13 11.74
CA GLU A 116 7.12 -20.58 12.94
C GLU A 116 6.32 -19.46 13.64
N TRP A 117 6.73 -18.20 13.47
CA TRP A 117 6.04 -17.05 14.04
C TRP A 117 4.73 -16.67 13.31
N ALA A 118 4.44 -17.29 12.17
CA ALA A 118 3.31 -16.94 11.30
C ALA A 118 1.97 -17.47 11.86
N ASP A 119 1.52 -16.90 12.97
CA ASP A 119 0.21 -17.18 13.57
C ASP A 119 -0.91 -16.25 13.05
N GLU A 120 -2.13 -16.47 13.53
CA GLU A 120 -3.31 -15.68 13.17
C GLU A 120 -3.12 -14.17 13.41
N SER A 121 -2.49 -13.80 14.52
CA SER A 121 -2.24 -12.40 14.88
C SER A 121 -1.25 -11.73 13.91
N ALA A 122 -0.15 -12.42 13.60
CA ALA A 122 0.88 -11.94 12.67
C ALA A 122 0.34 -11.77 11.25
N LEU A 123 -0.55 -12.68 10.84
CA LEU A 123 -1.12 -12.70 9.48
C LEU A 123 -2.42 -11.90 9.36
N SER A 124 -2.92 -11.31 10.44
CA SER A 124 -4.23 -10.64 10.46
C SER A 124 -4.38 -9.54 9.42
N TYR A 125 -3.33 -8.75 9.17
CA TYR A 125 -3.32 -7.73 8.13
C TYR A 125 -3.56 -8.35 6.74
N PHE A 126 -2.79 -9.35 6.36
CA PHE A 126 -2.88 -9.96 5.03
C PHE A 126 -4.20 -10.69 4.82
N LYS A 127 -4.71 -11.37 5.86
CA LYS A 127 -6.00 -12.08 5.81
C LYS A 127 -7.16 -11.11 5.63
N GLN A 128 -7.16 -9.99 6.32
CA GLN A 128 -8.20 -8.98 6.18
C GLN A 128 -8.21 -8.37 4.77
N ARG A 129 -7.04 -8.12 4.16
CA ARG A 129 -6.93 -7.62 2.78
C ARG A 129 -7.52 -8.57 1.72
N LEU A 130 -7.68 -9.86 2.02
CA LEU A 130 -8.38 -10.78 1.10
C LEU A 130 -9.86 -10.44 0.91
N ASN A 131 -10.47 -9.77 1.89
CA ASN A 131 -11.88 -9.34 1.84
C ASN A 131 -12.02 -7.88 1.38
N GLU A 132 -11.16 -6.99 1.88
CA GLU A 132 -11.21 -5.55 1.60
C GLU A 132 -10.81 -5.23 0.16
N ALA A 133 -9.66 -5.74 -0.31
CA ALA A 133 -9.13 -5.39 -1.62
C ALA A 133 -10.05 -5.72 -2.81
N PRO A 134 -10.76 -6.86 -2.85
CA PRO A 134 -11.71 -7.12 -3.93
C PRO A 134 -12.88 -6.14 -3.99
N LYS A 135 -13.39 -5.72 -2.84
CA LYS A 135 -14.46 -4.71 -2.75
C LYS A 135 -13.99 -3.39 -3.35
N ASP A 136 -12.84 -2.92 -2.91
CA ASP A 136 -12.23 -1.67 -3.36
C ASP A 136 -11.94 -1.68 -4.87
N ALA A 137 -11.34 -2.77 -5.34
CA ALA A 137 -10.98 -2.93 -6.74
C ALA A 137 -12.20 -3.00 -7.66
N ASN A 138 -13.25 -3.72 -7.28
CA ASN A 138 -14.47 -3.86 -8.06
C ASN A 138 -15.20 -2.51 -8.19
N PHE A 139 -15.30 -1.76 -7.10
CA PHE A 139 -15.90 -0.44 -7.14
C PHE A 139 -15.08 0.52 -8.02
N GLY A 140 -13.78 0.61 -7.80
CA GLY A 140 -12.89 1.47 -8.58
C GLY A 140 -12.92 1.15 -10.07
N ARG A 141 -12.90 -0.15 -10.43
CA ARG A 141 -13.00 -0.62 -11.81
C ARG A 141 -14.32 -0.22 -12.47
N ALA A 142 -15.45 -0.45 -11.80
CA ALA A 142 -16.76 -0.07 -12.33
C ALA A 142 -16.84 1.44 -12.58
N TRP A 143 -16.37 2.26 -11.62
CA TRP A 143 -16.35 3.69 -11.75
C TRP A 143 -15.45 4.16 -12.92
N VAL A 144 -14.27 3.60 -13.07
CA VAL A 144 -13.34 3.95 -14.16
C VAL A 144 -13.93 3.60 -15.52
N ILE A 145 -14.54 2.41 -15.69
CA ILE A 145 -15.21 2.01 -16.95
C ILE A 145 -16.34 2.99 -17.29
N GLU A 146 -17.08 3.45 -16.30
CA GLU A 146 -18.17 4.40 -16.50
C GLU A 146 -17.68 5.80 -16.89
N ASN A 147 -16.51 6.23 -16.43
CA ASN A 147 -16.01 7.60 -16.56
C ASN A 147 -14.94 7.78 -17.63
N ALA A 148 -14.26 6.75 -18.11
CA ALA A 148 -13.27 6.82 -19.19
C ALA A 148 -13.95 6.72 -20.58
N ARG A 149 -14.55 7.81 -21.06
CA ARG A 149 -15.41 7.83 -22.25
C ARG A 149 -14.66 8.07 -23.55
N THR A 150 -13.55 8.77 -23.49
CA THR A 150 -12.73 9.11 -24.67
C THR A 150 -11.48 8.25 -24.74
N ARG A 151 -10.89 8.16 -25.93
CA ARG A 151 -9.62 7.45 -26.13
C ARG A 151 -8.51 8.02 -25.25
N SER A 152 -8.43 9.34 -25.14
CA SER A 152 -7.45 10.02 -24.28
C SER A 152 -7.62 9.67 -22.80
N GLU A 153 -8.86 9.61 -22.30
CA GLU A 153 -9.13 9.20 -20.92
C GLU A 153 -8.76 7.74 -20.68
N GLN A 154 -9.02 6.85 -21.63
CA GLN A 154 -8.64 5.44 -21.54
C GLN A 154 -7.12 5.25 -21.50
N GLU A 155 -6.39 6.02 -22.31
CA GLU A 155 -4.92 6.03 -22.27
C GLU A 155 -4.39 6.61 -20.94
N ALA A 156 -5.00 7.66 -20.41
CA ALA A 156 -4.66 8.21 -19.10
C ALA A 156 -4.89 7.19 -17.97
N VAL A 157 -5.96 6.39 -18.01
CA VAL A 157 -6.22 5.28 -17.09
C VAL A 157 -5.09 4.25 -17.13
N LEU A 158 -4.69 3.79 -18.32
CA LEU A 158 -3.59 2.83 -18.46
C LEU A 158 -2.27 3.40 -17.94
N ASN A 159 -1.97 4.65 -18.25
CA ASN A 159 -0.77 5.32 -17.76
C ASN A 159 -0.77 5.45 -16.22
N ALA A 160 -1.92 5.72 -15.61
CA ALA A 160 -2.06 5.79 -14.16
C ALA A 160 -1.81 4.44 -13.47
N VAL A 161 -2.31 3.34 -14.05
CA VAL A 161 -2.05 1.98 -13.56
C VAL A 161 -0.56 1.63 -13.70
N ASN A 162 0.04 1.92 -14.86
CA ASN A 162 1.47 1.71 -15.10
C ASN A 162 2.32 2.48 -14.10
N PHE A 163 2.05 3.78 -13.91
CA PHE A 163 2.75 4.61 -12.93
C PHE A 163 2.72 3.99 -11.52
N LYS A 164 1.54 3.53 -11.07
CA LYS A 164 1.43 2.88 -9.77
C LYS A 164 2.20 1.55 -9.72
N THR A 165 2.18 0.78 -10.79
CA THR A 165 2.95 -0.46 -10.90
C THR A 165 4.45 -0.18 -10.81
N ASP A 166 4.94 0.87 -11.47
CA ASP A 166 6.34 1.29 -11.41
C ASP A 166 6.75 1.71 -9.99
N CYS A 167 5.87 2.42 -9.27
CA CYS A 167 6.11 2.74 -7.84
C CYS A 167 6.23 1.48 -6.97
N LEU A 168 5.40 0.45 -7.21
CA LEU A 168 5.47 -0.81 -6.47
C LEU A 168 6.73 -1.59 -6.84
N TRP A 169 7.08 -1.61 -8.12
CA TRP A 169 8.28 -2.28 -8.63
C TRP A 169 9.55 -1.65 -8.06
N ALA A 170 9.66 -0.32 -8.09
CA ALA A 170 10.79 0.40 -7.51
C ALA A 170 11.02 0.09 -6.03
N GLN A 171 9.96 -0.12 -5.24
CA GLN A 171 10.08 -0.55 -3.85
C GLN A 171 10.65 -1.98 -3.73
N LEU A 172 10.18 -2.90 -4.59
CA LEU A 172 10.66 -4.29 -4.58
C LEU A 172 12.12 -4.38 -5.03
N ASP A 173 12.49 -3.65 -6.07
CA ASP A 173 13.87 -3.57 -6.55
C ASP A 173 14.80 -3.01 -5.48
N ALA A 174 14.39 -1.95 -4.78
CA ALA A 174 15.17 -1.37 -3.69
C ALA A 174 15.41 -2.37 -2.56
N LEU A 175 14.39 -3.14 -2.17
CA LEU A 175 14.49 -4.18 -1.15
C LEU A 175 15.40 -5.32 -1.61
N TYR A 176 15.21 -5.80 -2.83
CA TYR A 176 16.01 -6.89 -3.39
C TYR A 176 17.49 -6.50 -3.51
N TYR A 177 17.76 -5.34 -4.10
CA TYR A 177 19.12 -4.83 -4.27
C TYR A 177 19.84 -4.60 -2.94
N SER A 178 19.15 -4.07 -1.95
CA SER A 178 19.75 -3.75 -0.66
C SER A 178 19.94 -4.97 0.24
N TYR A 179 18.98 -5.92 0.26
CA TYR A 179 18.97 -6.99 1.27
C TYR A 179 19.12 -8.40 0.71
N VAL A 180 19.06 -8.58 -0.61
CA VAL A 180 19.19 -9.91 -1.22
C VAL A 180 20.42 -9.98 -2.11
N LYS A 181 20.44 -9.22 -3.22
CA LYS A 181 21.55 -9.27 -4.21
C LYS A 181 21.67 -7.93 -4.94
N PRO A 182 22.84 -7.28 -4.92
CA PRO A 182 24.10 -7.69 -4.30
C PRO A 182 24.19 -7.50 -2.78
N GLY A 183 23.21 -6.90 -2.12
CA GLY A 183 23.19 -6.63 -0.69
C GLY A 183 23.85 -5.29 -0.32
N TYR A 184 23.75 -4.28 -1.19
CA TYR A 184 24.30 -2.95 -0.96
C TYR A 184 23.26 -2.05 -0.29
N ILE A 185 23.43 -1.84 1.01
CA ILE A 185 22.53 -1.02 1.84
C ILE A 185 22.93 0.45 1.72
N PRO A 186 22.03 1.35 1.29
CA PRO A 186 22.33 2.78 1.21
C PRO A 186 22.64 3.37 2.58
N PRO A 187 23.48 4.43 2.66
CA PRO A 187 23.71 5.14 3.91
C PRO A 187 22.40 5.62 4.57
N GLY A 188 22.28 5.42 5.88
CA GLY A 188 21.09 5.79 6.65
C GLY A 188 19.94 4.78 6.60
N ALA A 189 19.94 3.78 5.70
CA ALA A 189 18.96 2.72 5.72
C ALA A 189 19.24 1.68 6.81
N PHE A 190 18.19 0.97 7.23
CA PHE A 190 18.31 -0.10 8.23
C PHE A 190 19.33 -1.16 7.77
N ASP A 191 20.27 -1.46 8.62
CA ASP A 191 21.31 -2.46 8.36
C ASP A 191 21.19 -3.60 9.40
N PRO A 192 20.67 -4.79 9.00
CA PRO A 192 20.48 -5.90 9.91
C PRO A 192 21.78 -6.46 10.49
N TYR A 193 22.93 -6.12 9.91
CA TYR A 193 24.25 -6.57 10.36
C TYR A 193 24.90 -5.63 11.38
N LYS A 194 24.37 -4.40 11.52
CA LYS A 194 24.88 -3.40 12.49
C LYS A 194 24.06 -3.32 13.77
N CYS A 195 22.81 -3.80 13.74
CA CYS A 195 21.96 -3.90 14.92
C CYS A 195 22.30 -5.20 15.67
N LYS A 196 23.30 -5.16 16.55
CA LYS A 196 23.54 -6.19 17.56
C LYS A 196 23.13 -5.66 18.93
#